data_7922ac776db2d4b0d32f0fe07398529b
#
_entry.id   7922ac776db2d4b0d32f0fe07398529b
#
_cell.length_a   1.000
_cell.length_b   1.000
_cell.length_c   1.000
_cell.angle_alpha   90.00
_cell.angle_beta   90.00
_cell.angle_gamma   90.00
#
_symmetry.space_group_name_H-M   'P 1'
#
loop_
_entity.id
_entity.type
_entity.pdbx_description
1 polymer ?
#
loop_
_entity_poly.entity_id
_entity_poly.type
_entity_poly.pdbx_seq_one_letter_code
_entity_poly.pdbx_strand_id
1 'polypeptide(L)'
;MILAVDVGNTNIVFGGFDNNGELRFISRLNTQVSRMEDQYAIKLKDILSLYGFENAAITGLNIKIDDPSVLGSDLVCGGVAAKSKYPTPCIFIDVGTCLKIFALDRSGAMLGGAIAPGPRLSFEALSGKTASLPLIGAEPVGKMIGTNSPDSMRAGVIGGIACMIDGMIERYEEELGEKATIVATGGYASLIAPLCRRELIVDPDLVLEGLHIIYKKNQKK
;
A
#
# COMPACT_ATOMS: atom_id res chain seq x y z
N MET A 1 -18.43 9.39 -15.02
CA MET A 1 -17.34 8.44 -14.80
C MET A 1 -16.16 9.21 -14.24
N ILE A 2 -15.52 8.70 -13.19
CA ILE A 2 -14.40 9.35 -12.51
C ILE A 2 -13.16 8.51 -12.77
N LEU A 3 -12.05 9.15 -13.14
CA LEU A 3 -10.76 8.50 -13.28
C LEU A 3 -9.93 8.79 -12.03
N ALA A 4 -9.62 7.75 -11.26
CA ALA A 4 -8.66 7.80 -10.17
C ALA A 4 -7.28 7.37 -10.70
N VAL A 5 -6.24 8.10 -10.32
CA VAL A 5 -4.85 7.81 -10.74
C VAL A 5 -3.98 7.76 -9.50
N ASP A 6 -3.34 6.63 -9.28
CA ASP A 6 -2.29 6.46 -8.28
C ASP A 6 -0.94 6.35 -8.98
N VAL A 7 0.00 7.23 -8.66
CA VAL A 7 1.34 7.28 -9.26
C VAL A 7 2.37 6.82 -8.24
N GLY A 8 2.71 5.53 -8.30
CA GLY A 8 3.79 4.98 -7.50
C GLY A 8 5.14 4.97 -8.24
N ASN A 9 6.22 4.80 -7.50
CA ASN A 9 7.58 4.71 -8.06
C ASN A 9 7.76 3.56 -9.06
N THR A 10 6.93 2.52 -8.98
CA THR A 10 7.04 1.32 -9.81
C THR A 10 5.91 1.21 -10.83
N ASN A 11 4.70 1.63 -10.47
CA ASN A 11 3.52 1.54 -11.31
C ASN A 11 2.66 2.78 -11.18
N ILE A 12 2.02 3.15 -12.28
CA ILE A 12 0.91 4.10 -12.30
C ILE A 12 -0.36 3.25 -12.45
N VAL A 13 -1.28 3.37 -11.51
CA VAL A 13 -2.55 2.65 -11.52
C VAL A 13 -3.68 3.63 -11.84
N PHE A 14 -4.49 3.28 -12.84
CA PHE A 14 -5.68 4.03 -13.22
C PHE A 14 -6.91 3.22 -12.85
N GLY A 15 -7.86 3.81 -12.14
CA GLY A 15 -9.17 3.20 -11.84
C GLY A 15 -10.30 4.07 -12.38
N GLY A 16 -11.20 3.49 -13.16
CA GLY A 16 -12.39 4.18 -13.66
C GLY A 16 -13.62 3.81 -12.84
N PHE A 17 -14.28 4.79 -12.20
CA PHE A 17 -15.51 4.60 -11.44
C PHE A 17 -16.70 5.18 -12.21
N ASP A 18 -17.84 4.50 -12.17
CA ASP A 18 -19.09 5.02 -12.75
C ASP A 18 -19.77 6.05 -11.83
N ASN A 19 -20.94 6.54 -12.28
CA ASN A 19 -21.71 7.52 -11.50
C ASN A 19 -22.27 6.96 -10.18
N ASN A 20 -22.34 5.63 -10.03
CA ASN A 20 -22.78 4.96 -8.81
C ASN A 20 -21.59 4.68 -7.88
N GLY A 21 -20.36 4.93 -8.33
CA GLY A 21 -19.12 4.69 -7.59
C GLY A 21 -18.62 3.27 -7.68
N GLU A 22 -19.10 2.49 -8.63
CA GLU A 22 -18.57 1.15 -8.91
C GLU A 22 -17.34 1.23 -9.80
N LEU A 23 -16.29 0.50 -9.41
CA LEU A 23 -15.07 0.39 -10.18
C LEU A 23 -15.31 -0.41 -11.47
N ARG A 24 -15.15 0.23 -12.63
CA ARG A 24 -15.45 -0.34 -13.95
C ARG A 24 -14.25 -0.87 -14.68
N PHE A 25 -13.07 -0.26 -14.45
CA PHE A 25 -11.82 -0.77 -15.00
C PHE A 25 -10.63 -0.36 -14.16
N ILE A 26 -9.58 -1.17 -14.23
CA ILE A 26 -8.25 -0.88 -13.70
C ILE A 26 -7.24 -1.06 -14.84
N SER A 27 -6.32 -0.12 -14.95
CA SER A 27 -5.16 -0.23 -15.84
C SER A 27 -3.90 0.08 -15.06
N ARG A 28 -2.83 -0.69 -15.32
CA ARG A 28 -1.53 -0.51 -14.67
C ARG A 28 -0.47 -0.29 -15.73
N LEU A 29 0.33 0.76 -15.55
CA LEU A 29 1.50 1.03 -16.37
C LEU A 29 2.75 0.98 -15.49
N ASN A 30 3.80 0.33 -15.99
CA ASN A 30 5.09 0.36 -15.31
C ASN A 30 5.66 1.77 -15.36
N THR A 31 6.06 2.31 -14.22
CA THR A 31 6.80 3.57 -14.14
C THR A 31 8.23 3.28 -14.61
N GLN A 32 8.64 3.84 -15.73
CA GLN A 32 10.02 3.73 -16.19
C GLN A 32 10.89 4.71 -15.39
N VAL A 33 11.79 4.16 -14.57
CA VAL A 33 12.69 4.89 -13.64
C VAL A 33 13.63 5.89 -14.36
N SER A 34 13.74 5.84 -15.70
CA SER A 34 14.59 6.75 -16.49
C SER A 34 13.92 8.06 -16.90
N ARG A 35 12.64 8.25 -16.62
CA ARG A 35 11.95 9.53 -16.87
C ARG A 35 11.79 10.25 -15.54
N MET A 36 12.38 11.46 -15.47
CA MET A 36 12.44 12.29 -14.29
C MET A 36 11.09 12.39 -13.57
N GLU A 37 11.14 12.27 -12.25
CA GLU A 37 9.99 12.40 -11.32
C GLU A 37 9.14 13.65 -11.63
N ASP A 38 9.77 14.74 -12.04
CA ASP A 38 9.14 15.99 -12.43
C ASP A 38 8.14 15.88 -13.58
N GLN A 39 8.35 14.97 -14.54
CA GLN A 39 7.43 14.83 -15.69
C GLN A 39 6.11 14.13 -15.32
N TYR A 40 6.16 13.25 -14.31
CA TYR A 40 4.94 12.62 -13.77
C TYR A 40 4.23 13.52 -12.78
N ALA A 41 4.98 14.28 -11.97
CA ALA A 41 4.43 15.28 -11.05
C ALA A 41 3.70 16.39 -11.80
N ILE A 42 4.23 16.85 -12.94
CA ILE A 42 3.58 17.83 -13.82
C ILE A 42 2.28 17.25 -14.38
N LYS A 43 2.29 16.02 -14.92
CA LYS A 43 1.07 15.36 -15.43
C LYS A 43 0.03 15.11 -14.37
N LEU A 44 0.45 14.73 -13.16
CA LEU A 44 -0.48 14.56 -12.05
C LEU A 44 -1.06 15.90 -11.61
N LYS A 45 -0.25 16.94 -11.54
CA LYS A 45 -0.70 18.31 -11.26
C LYS A 45 -1.68 18.83 -12.30
N ASP A 46 -1.44 18.54 -13.58
CA ASP A 46 -2.35 18.90 -14.68
C ASP A 46 -3.67 18.12 -14.57
N ILE A 47 -3.64 16.83 -14.25
CA ILE A 47 -4.84 16.02 -14.02
C ILE A 47 -5.60 16.50 -12.79
N LEU A 48 -4.93 16.80 -11.68
CA LEU A 48 -5.55 17.33 -10.46
C LEU A 48 -6.14 18.72 -10.69
N SER A 49 -5.47 19.58 -11.45
CA SER A 49 -5.94 20.91 -11.87
C SER A 49 -7.17 20.84 -12.78
N LEU A 50 -7.21 19.90 -13.74
CA LEU A 50 -8.37 19.64 -14.60
C LEU A 50 -9.65 19.28 -13.81
N TYR A 51 -9.50 18.72 -12.60
CA TYR A 51 -10.62 18.35 -11.72
C TYR A 51 -10.86 19.34 -10.57
N GLY A 52 -10.18 20.50 -10.56
CA GLY A 52 -10.41 21.56 -9.58
C GLY A 52 -9.86 21.31 -8.18
N PHE A 53 -8.82 20.47 -8.05
CA PHE A 53 -8.12 20.22 -6.79
C PHE A 53 -7.04 21.29 -6.49
N GLU A 54 -7.35 22.56 -6.67
CA GLU A 54 -6.40 23.66 -6.38
C GLU A 54 -6.21 23.94 -4.88
N ASN A 55 -6.96 23.29 -4.00
CA ASN A 55 -6.92 23.49 -2.55
C ASN A 55 -7.03 22.17 -1.78
N ALA A 56 -6.56 22.18 -0.54
CA ALA A 56 -6.52 21.02 0.36
C ALA A 56 -7.81 20.19 0.36
N ALA A 57 -7.70 18.90 0.04
CA ALA A 57 -8.83 17.99 0.03
C ALA A 57 -9.20 17.57 1.46
N ILE A 58 -10.50 17.59 1.79
CA ILE A 58 -11.01 17.09 3.07
C ILE A 58 -11.05 15.57 3.01
N THR A 59 -10.14 14.90 3.72
CA THR A 59 -10.07 13.43 3.76
C THR A 59 -11.07 12.83 4.74
N GLY A 60 -11.35 13.51 5.84
CA GLY A 60 -12.13 13.01 6.98
C GLY A 60 -11.36 11.95 7.80
N LEU A 61 -10.06 11.83 7.56
CA LEU A 61 -9.14 11.01 8.35
C LEU A 61 -8.47 11.90 9.40
N ASN A 62 -8.60 11.54 10.67
CA ASN A 62 -7.84 12.15 11.74
C ASN A 62 -6.45 11.50 11.76
N ILE A 63 -5.40 12.28 11.58
CA ILE A 63 -4.01 11.80 11.48
C ILE A 63 -3.27 12.29 12.71
N LYS A 64 -2.77 11.37 13.54
CA LYS A 64 -2.13 11.61 14.84
C LYS A 64 -0.60 11.44 14.79
N ILE A 65 0.01 11.44 13.60
CA ILE A 65 1.47 11.42 13.46
C ILE A 65 2.05 12.82 13.72
N ASP A 66 3.33 12.89 14.09
CA ASP A 66 3.99 14.14 14.51
C ASP A 66 3.93 15.22 13.42
N ASP A 67 4.19 14.87 12.17
CA ASP A 67 4.06 15.75 11.01
C ASP A 67 3.20 15.11 9.91
N PRO A 68 1.91 15.42 9.84
CA PRO A 68 1.03 14.89 8.82
C PRO A 68 1.40 15.27 7.38
N SER A 69 2.20 16.33 7.17
CA SER A 69 2.58 16.81 5.83
C SER A 69 3.55 15.89 5.10
N VAL A 70 4.28 15.05 5.84
CA VAL A 70 5.22 14.07 5.27
C VAL A 70 4.56 12.73 4.92
N LEU A 71 3.28 12.56 5.26
CA LEU A 71 2.56 11.32 4.97
C LEU A 71 2.23 11.22 3.48
N GLY A 72 2.63 10.12 2.86
CA GLY A 72 2.33 9.87 1.45
C GLY A 72 0.82 9.85 1.18
N SER A 73 0.41 10.39 0.05
CA SER A 73 -1.01 10.45 -0.35
C SER A 73 -1.65 9.06 -0.49
N ASP A 74 -0.87 8.05 -0.88
CA ASP A 74 -1.28 6.64 -0.93
C ASP A 74 -1.68 6.11 0.46
N LEU A 75 -0.91 6.47 1.50
CA LEU A 75 -1.22 6.10 2.88
C LEU A 75 -2.48 6.80 3.39
N VAL A 76 -2.67 8.07 3.04
CA VAL A 76 -3.92 8.80 3.37
C VAL A 76 -5.12 8.13 2.70
N CYS A 77 -5.03 7.81 1.40
CA CYS A 77 -6.09 7.12 0.67
C CYS A 77 -6.37 5.74 1.27
N GLY A 78 -5.33 4.93 1.52
CA GLY A 78 -5.46 3.63 2.16
C GLY A 78 -6.15 3.71 3.53
N GLY A 79 -5.76 4.67 4.37
CA GLY A 79 -6.38 4.91 5.67
C GLY A 79 -7.84 5.36 5.60
N VAL A 80 -8.18 6.22 4.63
CA VAL A 80 -9.58 6.63 4.38
C VAL A 80 -10.43 5.45 3.95
N ALA A 81 -9.95 4.61 3.04
CA ALA A 81 -10.67 3.42 2.62
C ALA A 81 -10.80 2.40 3.74
N ALA A 82 -9.71 2.11 4.45
CA ALA A 82 -9.72 1.18 5.58
C ALA A 82 -10.75 1.60 6.64
N LYS A 83 -10.73 2.87 7.06
CA LYS A 83 -11.72 3.43 7.98
C LYS A 83 -13.17 3.32 7.48
N SER A 84 -13.39 3.46 6.18
CA SER A 84 -14.74 3.52 5.62
C SER A 84 -15.34 2.14 5.35
N LYS A 85 -14.51 1.14 5.07
CA LYS A 85 -14.93 -0.20 4.62
C LYS A 85 -14.86 -1.25 5.70
N TYR A 86 -13.98 -1.09 6.68
CA TYR A 86 -13.66 -2.14 7.63
C TYR A 86 -13.89 -1.69 9.07
N PRO A 87 -14.20 -2.63 9.98
CA PRO A 87 -14.27 -2.34 11.41
C PRO A 87 -12.93 -1.82 11.95
N THR A 88 -13.01 -0.84 12.85
CA THR A 88 -11.85 -0.29 13.56
C THR A 88 -11.83 -0.81 15.02
N PRO A 89 -10.65 -1.03 15.63
CA PRO A 89 -9.34 -0.70 15.07
C PRO A 89 -8.98 -1.54 13.85
N CYS A 90 -8.17 -0.96 12.95
CA CYS A 90 -7.78 -1.60 11.71
C CYS A 90 -6.28 -1.40 11.45
N ILE A 91 -5.61 -2.44 11.04
CA ILE A 91 -4.23 -2.39 10.54
C ILE A 91 -4.30 -2.59 9.04
N PHE A 92 -3.87 -1.61 8.25
CA PHE A 92 -3.78 -1.79 6.81
C PHE A 92 -2.32 -1.90 6.38
N ILE A 93 -2.07 -2.81 5.44
CA ILE A 93 -0.74 -3.24 5.02
C ILE A 93 -0.66 -3.06 3.51
N ASP A 94 0.23 -2.19 3.03
CA ASP A 94 0.53 -2.06 1.60
C ASP A 94 1.84 -2.79 1.29
N VAL A 95 1.74 -3.87 0.52
CA VAL A 95 2.87 -4.69 0.08
C VAL A 95 3.22 -4.33 -1.35
N GLY A 96 3.86 -3.19 -1.50
CA GLY A 96 4.31 -2.64 -2.79
C GLY A 96 5.84 -2.65 -2.94
N THR A 97 6.38 -1.58 -3.51
CA THR A 97 7.83 -1.31 -3.56
C THR A 97 8.42 -1.26 -2.16
N CYS A 98 7.71 -0.58 -1.24
CA CYS A 98 7.93 -0.67 0.19
C CYS A 98 6.82 -1.53 0.81
N LEU A 99 7.14 -2.19 1.93
CA LEU A 99 6.16 -2.71 2.86
C LEU A 99 5.79 -1.56 3.80
N LYS A 100 4.51 -1.23 3.89
CA LYS A 100 3.99 -0.22 4.80
C LYS A 100 2.90 -0.85 5.67
N ILE A 101 3.00 -0.71 6.98
CA ILE A 101 2.06 -1.27 7.95
C ILE A 101 1.61 -0.12 8.84
N PHE A 102 0.33 0.26 8.77
CA PHE A 102 -0.21 1.42 9.47
C PHE A 102 -1.44 1.04 10.29
N ALA A 103 -1.59 1.67 11.46
CA ALA A 103 -2.68 1.40 12.39
C ALA A 103 -3.69 2.55 12.45
N LEU A 104 -4.96 2.18 12.47
CA LEU A 104 -6.10 3.02 12.83
C LEU A 104 -6.63 2.57 14.19
N ASP A 105 -6.83 3.52 15.11
CA ASP A 105 -7.45 3.24 16.41
C ASP A 105 -8.97 2.98 16.28
N ARG A 106 -9.63 2.66 17.40
CA ARG A 106 -11.09 2.42 17.46
C ARG A 106 -11.92 3.59 16.91
N SER A 107 -11.43 4.83 16.99
CA SER A 107 -12.11 5.99 16.41
C SER A 107 -11.89 6.13 14.89
N GLY A 108 -11.04 5.30 14.31
CA GLY A 108 -10.57 5.38 12.93
C GLY A 108 -9.57 6.52 12.71
N ALA A 109 -8.87 6.95 13.75
CA ALA A 109 -7.75 7.88 13.62
C ALA A 109 -6.47 7.11 13.28
N MET A 110 -5.69 7.60 12.32
CA MET A 110 -4.41 7.03 11.94
C MET A 110 -3.35 7.40 12.98
N LEU A 111 -2.80 6.39 13.63
CA LEU A 111 -1.80 6.56 14.69
C LEU A 111 -0.38 6.65 14.14
N GLY A 112 -0.10 6.03 13.01
CA GLY A 112 1.22 5.88 12.43
C GLY A 112 1.47 4.44 11.98
N GLY A 113 2.74 4.10 11.76
CA GLY A 113 3.08 2.77 11.30
C GLY A 113 4.56 2.55 11.05
N ALA A 114 4.88 1.46 10.36
CA ALA A 114 6.23 1.08 9.98
C ALA A 114 6.38 1.02 8.47
N ILE A 115 7.58 1.32 8.00
CA ILE A 115 7.98 1.22 6.59
C ILE A 115 9.24 0.37 6.51
N ALA A 116 9.23 -0.61 5.62
CA ALA A 116 10.35 -1.50 5.35
C ALA A 116 10.51 -1.73 3.83
N PRO A 117 11.62 -2.28 3.36
CA PRO A 117 11.75 -2.67 1.98
C PRO A 117 10.70 -3.73 1.60
N GLY A 118 10.00 -3.51 0.48
CA GLY A 118 9.13 -4.52 -0.10
C GLY A 118 9.92 -5.60 -0.85
N PRO A 119 9.24 -6.62 -1.41
CA PRO A 119 9.90 -7.76 -2.05
C PRO A 119 10.92 -7.37 -3.13
N ARG A 120 10.52 -6.49 -4.04
CA ARG A 120 11.37 -6.08 -5.16
C ARG A 120 12.63 -5.37 -4.68
N LEU A 121 12.51 -4.35 -3.81
CA LEU A 121 13.66 -3.64 -3.25
C LEU A 121 14.62 -4.59 -2.52
N SER A 122 14.07 -5.58 -1.79
CA SER A 122 14.88 -6.56 -1.08
C SER A 122 15.69 -7.43 -2.03
N PHE A 123 15.09 -7.92 -3.12
CA PHE A 123 15.82 -8.72 -4.13
C PHE A 123 16.86 -7.89 -4.88
N GLU A 124 16.52 -6.66 -5.28
CA GLU A 124 17.46 -5.74 -5.92
C GLU A 124 18.65 -5.40 -5.00
N ALA A 125 18.40 -5.19 -3.70
CA ALA A 125 19.47 -4.95 -2.73
C ALA A 125 20.38 -6.17 -2.56
N LEU A 126 19.83 -7.37 -2.46
CA LEU A 126 20.61 -8.62 -2.34
C LEU A 126 21.47 -8.85 -3.58
N SER A 127 20.92 -8.75 -4.79
CA SER A 127 21.69 -8.97 -6.02
C SER A 127 22.69 -7.85 -6.30
N GLY A 128 22.33 -6.59 -6.03
CA GLY A 128 23.20 -5.45 -6.33
C GLY A 128 24.32 -5.20 -5.32
N LYS A 129 24.26 -5.78 -4.11
CA LYS A 129 25.22 -5.56 -3.03
C LYS A 129 26.00 -6.81 -2.63
N THR A 130 25.80 -7.94 -3.32
CA THR A 130 26.54 -9.19 -3.09
C THR A 130 27.18 -9.68 -4.38
N ALA A 131 28.32 -10.40 -4.25
CA ALA A 131 29.09 -10.82 -5.41
C ALA A 131 28.48 -12.02 -6.18
N SER A 132 27.58 -12.79 -5.55
CA SER A 132 27.16 -14.10 -6.08
C SER A 132 25.65 -14.35 -6.06
N LEU A 133 24.84 -13.45 -5.49
CA LEU A 133 23.41 -13.64 -5.46
C LEU A 133 22.78 -13.15 -6.77
N PRO A 134 21.99 -14.00 -7.47
CA PRO A 134 21.33 -13.61 -8.72
C PRO A 134 20.17 -12.64 -8.47
N LEU A 135 19.84 -11.83 -9.49
CA LEU A 135 18.57 -11.11 -9.48
C LEU A 135 17.45 -12.12 -9.79
N ILE A 136 16.49 -12.23 -8.87
CA ILE A 136 15.33 -13.11 -8.99
C ILE A 136 14.03 -12.34 -8.81
N GLY A 137 12.93 -12.89 -9.34
CA GLY A 137 11.57 -12.37 -9.14
C GLY A 137 10.94 -12.81 -7.82
N ALA A 138 9.90 -12.07 -7.43
CA ALA A 138 9.04 -12.45 -6.32
C ALA A 138 8.09 -13.57 -6.78
N GLU A 139 8.33 -14.78 -6.30
CA GLU A 139 7.56 -15.98 -6.57
C GLU A 139 7.17 -16.66 -5.26
N PRO A 140 6.20 -17.57 -5.27
CA PRO A 140 5.80 -18.31 -4.07
C PRO A 140 6.97 -19.03 -3.39
N VAL A 141 6.94 -19.09 -2.08
CA VAL A 141 7.92 -19.81 -1.26
C VAL A 141 7.56 -21.30 -1.21
N GLY A 142 8.40 -22.15 -1.77
CA GLY A 142 8.18 -23.60 -1.71
C GLY A 142 8.51 -24.19 -0.34
N LYS A 143 9.63 -23.76 0.26
CA LYS A 143 10.09 -24.18 1.60
C LYS A 143 10.74 -23.02 2.32
N MET A 144 10.47 -22.89 3.62
CA MET A 144 11.12 -21.87 4.46
C MET A 144 12.61 -22.11 4.71
N ILE A 145 13.05 -23.36 4.58
CA ILE A 145 14.48 -23.70 4.61
C ILE A 145 14.90 -23.97 3.17
N GLY A 146 15.47 -22.94 2.52
CA GLY A 146 15.99 -23.02 1.17
C GLY A 146 17.30 -23.83 1.12
N THR A 147 17.48 -24.61 0.07
CA THR A 147 18.66 -25.46 -0.14
C THR A 147 19.57 -24.98 -1.27
N ASN A 148 19.23 -23.88 -1.90
CA ASN A 148 19.99 -23.15 -2.91
C ASN A 148 19.78 -21.64 -2.75
N SER A 149 20.60 -20.81 -3.41
CA SER A 149 20.52 -19.36 -3.25
C SER A 149 19.18 -18.75 -3.64
N PRO A 150 18.56 -19.06 -4.80
CA PRO A 150 17.26 -18.52 -5.14
C PRO A 150 16.15 -18.87 -4.13
N ASP A 151 16.07 -20.13 -3.67
CA ASP A 151 15.05 -20.54 -2.70
C ASP A 151 15.31 -19.92 -1.32
N SER A 152 16.57 -19.81 -0.90
CA SER A 152 16.94 -19.13 0.35
C SER A 152 16.60 -17.64 0.30
N MET A 153 16.81 -16.98 -0.84
CA MET A 153 16.42 -15.58 -1.04
C MET A 153 14.91 -15.42 -1.00
N ARG A 154 14.13 -16.30 -1.66
CA ARG A 154 12.67 -16.26 -1.60
C ARG A 154 12.15 -16.49 -0.19
N ALA A 155 12.68 -17.49 0.51
CA ALA A 155 12.32 -17.77 1.90
C ALA A 155 12.63 -16.57 2.81
N GLY A 156 13.81 -15.98 2.67
CA GLY A 156 14.23 -14.81 3.45
C GLY A 156 13.42 -13.55 3.16
N VAL A 157 13.14 -13.27 1.89
CA VAL A 157 12.40 -12.04 1.51
C VAL A 157 10.90 -12.25 1.64
N ILE A 158 10.32 -13.19 0.91
CA ILE A 158 8.86 -13.34 0.89
C ILE A 158 8.35 -13.93 2.20
N GLY A 159 8.96 -15.03 2.66
CA GLY A 159 8.62 -15.64 3.95
C GLY A 159 8.96 -14.74 5.13
N GLY A 160 10.10 -14.05 5.07
CA GLY A 160 10.52 -13.07 6.08
C GLY A 160 9.56 -11.89 6.21
N ILE A 161 9.02 -11.37 5.10
CA ILE A 161 7.99 -10.32 5.11
C ILE A 161 6.70 -10.84 5.78
N ALA A 162 6.27 -12.07 5.49
CA ALA A 162 5.10 -12.64 6.17
C ALA A 162 5.31 -12.74 7.68
N CYS A 163 6.48 -13.22 8.13
CA CYS A 163 6.83 -13.26 9.55
C CYS A 163 6.89 -11.87 10.18
N MET A 164 7.41 -10.87 9.45
CA MET A 164 7.42 -9.47 9.92
C MET A 164 6.00 -8.95 10.08
N ILE A 165 5.12 -9.19 9.11
CA ILE A 165 3.71 -8.80 9.18
C ILE A 165 3.06 -9.40 10.42
N ASP A 166 3.19 -10.71 10.64
CA ASP A 166 2.61 -11.39 11.82
C ASP A 166 3.10 -10.76 13.12
N GLY A 167 4.41 -10.57 13.25
CA GLY A 167 5.00 -9.98 14.45
C GLY A 167 4.63 -8.51 14.67
N MET A 168 4.48 -7.74 13.59
CA MET A 168 4.03 -6.34 13.68
C MET A 168 2.56 -6.25 14.07
N ILE A 169 1.70 -7.14 13.54
CA ILE A 169 0.28 -7.20 13.93
C ILE A 169 0.16 -7.46 15.43
N GLU A 170 0.89 -8.45 15.95
CA GLU A 170 0.87 -8.78 17.39
C GLU A 170 1.23 -7.56 18.25
N ARG A 171 2.33 -6.86 17.92
CA ARG A 171 2.79 -5.67 18.65
C ARG A 171 1.82 -4.49 18.54
N TYR A 172 1.23 -4.28 17.37
CA TYR A 172 0.26 -3.21 17.18
C TYR A 172 -1.02 -3.48 17.96
N GLU A 173 -1.50 -4.74 18.00
CA GLU A 173 -2.64 -5.11 18.82
C GLU A 173 -2.35 -4.96 20.34
N GLU A 174 -1.12 -5.22 20.76
CA GLU A 174 -0.68 -4.94 22.15
C GLU A 174 -0.74 -3.44 22.46
N GLU A 175 -0.24 -2.58 21.56
CA GLU A 175 -0.28 -1.12 21.71
C GLU A 175 -1.71 -0.55 21.61
N LEU A 176 -2.55 -1.12 20.74
CA LEU A 176 -3.97 -0.76 20.62
C LEU A 176 -4.81 -1.23 21.80
N GLY A 177 -4.33 -2.25 22.55
CA GLY A 177 -5.04 -2.88 23.65
C GLY A 177 -6.20 -3.78 23.21
N GLU A 178 -6.34 -4.07 21.93
CA GLU A 178 -7.42 -4.88 21.37
C GLU A 178 -7.05 -5.47 19.99
N LYS A 179 -7.83 -6.49 19.57
CA LYS A 179 -7.68 -7.08 18.23
C LYS A 179 -8.14 -6.13 17.14
N ALA A 180 -7.40 -6.13 16.03
CA ALA A 180 -7.66 -5.29 14.88
C ALA A 180 -8.16 -6.10 13.66
N THR A 181 -8.91 -5.45 12.81
CA THR A 181 -9.17 -5.94 11.44
C THR A 181 -7.90 -5.75 10.62
N ILE A 182 -7.46 -6.78 9.90
CA ILE A 182 -6.21 -6.73 9.12
C ILE A 182 -6.55 -6.71 7.63
N VAL A 183 -6.15 -5.64 6.95
CA VAL A 183 -6.40 -5.45 5.51
C VAL A 183 -5.07 -5.33 4.77
N ALA A 184 -4.89 -6.11 3.71
CA ALA A 184 -3.69 -6.09 2.89
C ALA A 184 -3.99 -5.61 1.47
N THR A 185 -3.16 -4.73 0.95
CA THR A 185 -3.21 -4.19 -0.41
C THR A 185 -1.82 -4.19 -1.05
N GLY A 186 -1.71 -3.72 -2.27
CA GLY A 186 -0.45 -3.67 -3.01
C GLY A 186 -0.19 -4.89 -3.87
N GLY A 187 0.75 -4.73 -4.79
CA GLY A 187 0.99 -5.73 -5.86
C GLY A 187 1.45 -7.11 -5.39
N TYR A 188 1.97 -7.22 -4.17
CA TYR A 188 2.44 -8.48 -3.58
C TYR A 188 1.54 -8.99 -2.44
N ALA A 189 0.42 -8.33 -2.14
CA ALA A 189 -0.46 -8.74 -1.04
C ALA A 189 -0.97 -10.18 -1.22
N SER A 190 -1.44 -10.52 -2.41
CA SER A 190 -1.94 -11.88 -2.72
C SER A 190 -0.87 -12.97 -2.66
N LEU A 191 0.41 -12.60 -2.83
CA LEU A 191 1.54 -13.53 -2.72
C LEU A 191 1.89 -13.80 -1.25
N ILE A 192 1.78 -12.79 -0.39
CA ILE A 192 2.28 -12.82 0.99
C ILE A 192 1.18 -13.23 1.98
N ALA A 193 -0.06 -12.78 1.80
CA ALA A 193 -1.16 -13.06 2.70
C ALA A 193 -1.34 -14.56 3.03
N PRO A 194 -1.23 -15.50 2.07
CA PRO A 194 -1.34 -16.93 2.37
C PRO A 194 -0.23 -17.51 3.25
N LEU A 195 0.89 -16.77 3.43
CA LEU A 195 2.01 -17.20 4.25
C LEU A 195 1.93 -16.65 5.69
N CYS A 196 1.04 -15.69 5.93
CA CYS A 196 0.82 -15.12 7.25
C CYS A 196 0.01 -16.10 8.11
N ARG A 197 0.25 -16.08 9.44
CA ARG A 197 -0.52 -16.86 10.42
C ARG A 197 -1.87 -16.23 10.71
N ARG A 198 -1.91 -14.89 10.62
CA ARG A 198 -3.14 -14.11 10.75
C ARG A 198 -3.88 -14.07 9.44
N GLU A 199 -5.19 -14.18 9.51
CA GLU A 199 -6.04 -13.96 8.34
C GLU A 199 -6.00 -12.49 7.92
N LEU A 200 -5.65 -12.24 6.66
CA LEU A 200 -5.60 -10.91 6.05
C LEU A 200 -6.70 -10.81 4.99
N ILE A 201 -7.48 -9.74 5.06
CA ILE A 201 -8.43 -9.39 4.01
C ILE A 201 -7.63 -8.74 2.88
N VAL A 202 -7.51 -9.41 1.73
CA VAL A 202 -6.80 -8.85 0.58
C VAL A 202 -7.74 -7.96 -0.22
N ASP A 203 -7.42 -6.66 -0.25
CA ASP A 203 -8.17 -5.63 -0.97
C ASP A 203 -7.22 -4.89 -1.94
N PRO A 204 -7.13 -5.35 -3.20
CA PRO A 204 -6.18 -4.78 -4.16
C PRO A 204 -6.51 -3.35 -4.56
N ASP A 205 -7.74 -2.91 -4.37
CA ASP A 205 -8.25 -1.61 -4.83
C ASP A 205 -8.35 -0.57 -3.72
N LEU A 206 -7.90 -0.90 -2.50
CA LEU A 206 -8.05 -0.09 -1.28
C LEU A 206 -7.64 1.38 -1.50
N VAL A 207 -6.49 1.62 -2.12
CA VAL A 207 -5.98 2.99 -2.34
C VAL A 207 -6.84 3.76 -3.34
N LEU A 208 -7.27 3.12 -4.43
CA LEU A 208 -8.14 3.73 -5.44
C LEU A 208 -9.53 4.07 -4.88
N GLU A 209 -10.07 3.18 -4.07
CA GLU A 209 -11.35 3.42 -3.39
C GLU A 209 -11.24 4.56 -2.38
N GLY A 210 -10.13 4.66 -1.66
CA GLY A 210 -9.86 5.78 -0.76
C GLY A 210 -9.81 7.12 -1.49
N LEU A 211 -9.14 7.15 -2.63
CA LEU A 211 -9.11 8.34 -3.49
C LEU A 211 -10.52 8.72 -3.96
N HIS A 212 -11.33 7.73 -4.36
CA HIS A 212 -12.72 7.97 -4.75
C HIS A 212 -13.58 8.51 -3.59
N ILE A 213 -13.42 7.98 -2.37
CA ILE A 213 -14.11 8.46 -1.17
C ILE A 213 -13.73 9.92 -0.89
N ILE A 214 -12.44 10.26 -0.97
CA ILE A 214 -11.95 11.64 -0.80
C ILE A 214 -12.56 12.54 -1.86
N TYR A 215 -12.55 12.14 -3.13
CA TYR A 215 -13.16 12.88 -4.21
C TYR A 215 -14.65 13.19 -3.93
N LYS A 216 -15.43 12.18 -3.58
CA LYS A 216 -16.85 12.36 -3.25
C LYS A 216 -17.09 13.35 -2.10
N LYS A 217 -16.26 13.33 -1.07
CA LYS A 217 -16.36 14.27 0.07
C LYS A 217 -16.09 15.72 -0.33
N ASN A 218 -15.30 15.95 -1.37
CA ASN A 218 -14.92 17.29 -1.83
C ASN A 218 -15.75 17.79 -3.02
N GLN A 219 -16.69 17.01 -3.53
CA GLN A 219 -17.67 17.53 -4.47
C GLN A 219 -18.56 18.54 -3.73
N LYS A 220 -18.51 19.80 -4.15
CA LYS A 220 -19.45 20.80 -3.68
C LYS A 220 -20.86 20.34 -4.06
N LYS A 221 -21.74 20.27 -3.08
CA LYS A 221 -23.18 20.14 -3.29
C LYS A 221 -23.74 21.34 -4.03
#